data_8730a2272fedd0192cd5f46199da45fe
#
_entry.id   8730a2272fedd0192cd5f46199da45fe
#
_cell.length_a   1.000
_cell.length_b   1.000
_cell.length_c   1.000
_cell.angle_alpha   90.00
_cell.angle_beta   90.00
_cell.angle_gamma   90.00
#
_symmetry.space_group_name_H-M   'P 1'
#
loop_
_entity.id
_entity.type
_entity.pdbx_description
1 polymer ?
#
loop_
_entity_poly.entity_id
_entity_poly.type
_entity_poly.pdbx_seq_one_letter_code
_entity_poly.pdbx_strand_id
1 'polypeptide(L)'
;MQTVKSHTSGEGGASLPRKTTARGAAYFEAGDGETLILIHGVGMRLEAWAPQIEAFTKTHRVLALDMPGHGASKKIPAGSTMRDYVAWFGCFLDDLSIARANIAGHSMGALISGGAAATFSDRITRVAYLNGVYRRDAAAKAAVLARAEAIRKNGVDAEGPLVRWFGEDPKSQRARELTRTWLEMVDPEGYATAYAAFAGGDEIYADCWPSVECPALFLTGSGDPNSTPEMAKQMASMTPKGWARIVDGHRHMVNLTAPDIVNAQMSEWLTSREKPR
;
A
#
# COMPACT_ATOMS: atom_id res chain seq x y z
N MET A 1 31.49 -13.78 20.11
CA MET A 1 30.36 -13.48 20.98
C MET A 1 30.33 -11.96 21.18
N GLN A 2 29.68 -11.22 20.33
CA GLN A 2 29.53 -9.77 20.43
C GLN A 2 28.05 -9.49 20.75
N THR A 3 27.82 -8.99 21.93
CA THR A 3 26.52 -8.55 22.47
C THR A 3 26.05 -7.31 21.74
N VAL A 4 24.97 -7.45 20.97
CA VAL A 4 24.25 -6.30 20.39
C VAL A 4 23.46 -5.63 21.52
N LYS A 5 23.88 -4.43 21.89
CA LYS A 5 23.15 -3.59 22.83
C LYS A 5 21.85 -3.11 22.18
N SER A 6 20.74 -3.43 22.83
CA SER A 6 19.43 -2.83 22.56
C SER A 6 19.47 -1.34 22.85
N HIS A 7 19.24 -0.50 21.84
CA HIS A 7 18.95 0.91 22.02
C HIS A 7 17.43 1.10 21.95
N THR A 8 16.87 1.39 23.09
CA THR A 8 15.48 1.82 23.29
C THR A 8 15.32 3.30 22.90
N SER A 9 14.20 3.56 22.20
CA SER A 9 13.38 4.79 22.16
C SER A 9 14.08 6.16 22.05
N GLY A 10 13.82 6.82 20.92
CA GLY A 10 14.01 8.27 20.74
C GLY A 10 13.60 8.71 19.33
N GLU A 11 12.48 9.43 19.23
CA GLU A 11 12.15 10.47 18.28
C GLU A 11 12.49 10.27 16.78
N GLY A 12 11.43 10.16 15.96
CA GLY A 12 11.51 10.04 14.52
C GLY A 12 11.67 8.58 14.09
N GLY A 13 10.66 7.98 13.46
CA GLY A 13 10.68 6.57 13.04
C GLY A 13 12.00 6.24 12.35
N ALA A 14 12.79 5.36 12.95
CA ALA A 14 14.12 4.98 12.44
C ALA A 14 14.01 4.52 11.00
N SER A 15 14.86 5.07 10.12
CA SER A 15 14.92 4.64 8.72
C SER A 15 15.36 3.18 8.65
N LEU A 16 14.53 2.34 8.03
CA LEU A 16 14.85 0.94 7.81
C LEU A 16 15.97 0.81 6.75
N PRO A 17 16.88 -0.17 6.87
CA PRO A 17 17.92 -0.39 5.89
C PRO A 17 17.31 -0.77 4.53
N ARG A 18 17.90 -0.26 3.44
CA ARG A 18 17.40 -0.49 2.09
C ARG A 18 18.42 -1.26 1.25
N LYS A 19 17.91 -2.22 0.49
CA LYS A 19 18.56 -2.82 -0.66
C LYS A 19 18.02 -2.15 -1.93
N THR A 20 18.71 -2.32 -3.04
CA THR A 20 18.26 -1.78 -4.34
C THR A 20 18.40 -2.83 -5.41
N THR A 21 17.39 -3.03 -6.23
CA THR A 21 17.42 -3.93 -7.39
C THR A 21 18.25 -3.34 -8.52
N ALA A 22 18.59 -4.15 -9.52
CA ALA A 22 19.35 -3.70 -10.69
C ALA A 22 18.65 -2.54 -11.44
N ARG A 23 17.32 -2.55 -11.48
CA ARG A 23 16.50 -1.49 -12.12
C ARG A 23 16.23 -0.30 -11.21
N GLY A 24 16.70 -0.32 -9.96
CA GLY A 24 16.64 0.82 -9.03
C GLY A 24 15.40 0.88 -8.15
N ALA A 25 14.68 -0.21 -7.95
CA ALA A 25 13.66 -0.32 -6.92
C ALA A 25 14.32 -0.53 -5.55
N ALA A 26 14.04 0.35 -4.59
CA ALA A 26 14.52 0.24 -3.23
C ALA A 26 13.53 -0.54 -2.36
N TYR A 27 14.06 -1.38 -1.47
CA TYR A 27 13.25 -2.23 -0.60
C TYR A 27 13.96 -2.59 0.69
N PHE A 28 13.19 -2.86 1.71
CA PHE A 28 13.61 -3.55 2.94
C PHE A 28 13.34 -5.04 2.79
N GLU A 29 14.19 -5.87 3.37
CA GLU A 29 14.00 -7.32 3.41
C GLU A 29 14.46 -7.90 4.74
N ALA A 30 13.60 -8.69 5.37
CA ALA A 30 13.93 -9.46 6.57
C ALA A 30 12.98 -10.67 6.73
N GLY A 31 13.37 -11.61 7.62
CA GLY A 31 12.63 -12.83 7.89
C GLY A 31 12.84 -13.92 6.84
N ASP A 32 12.25 -15.08 7.10
CA ASP A 32 12.33 -16.28 6.28
C ASP A 32 10.94 -16.91 6.10
N GLY A 33 10.75 -17.73 5.07
CA GLY A 33 9.48 -18.42 4.78
C GLY A 33 8.83 -17.94 3.48
N GLU A 34 7.49 -18.03 3.41
CA GLU A 34 6.74 -17.54 2.24
C GLU A 34 6.96 -16.04 2.07
N THR A 35 7.13 -15.62 0.81
CA THR A 35 7.35 -14.19 0.51
C THR A 35 6.08 -13.37 0.71
N LEU A 36 6.17 -12.31 1.50
CA LEU A 36 5.17 -11.27 1.67
C LEU A 36 5.72 -9.93 1.19
N ILE A 37 5.11 -9.34 0.17
CA ILE A 37 5.50 -8.04 -0.39
C ILE A 37 4.50 -6.98 0.05
N LEU A 38 5.01 -5.85 0.56
CA LEU A 38 4.24 -4.72 1.09
C LEU A 38 4.47 -3.47 0.23
N ILE A 39 3.40 -2.88 -0.31
CA ILE A 39 3.44 -1.72 -1.21
C ILE A 39 2.66 -0.57 -0.58
N HIS A 40 3.35 0.52 -0.25
CA HIS A 40 2.76 1.69 0.42
C HIS A 40 1.87 2.55 -0.50
N GLY A 41 1.16 3.52 0.06
CA GLY A 41 0.36 4.52 -0.64
C GLY A 41 1.18 5.70 -1.17
N VAL A 42 0.58 6.49 -2.07
CA VAL A 42 1.21 7.69 -2.63
C VAL A 42 1.62 8.66 -1.51
N GLY A 43 2.80 9.25 -1.62
CA GLY A 43 3.37 10.15 -0.62
C GLY A 43 4.00 9.47 0.59
N MET A 44 3.87 8.16 0.72
CA MET A 44 4.45 7.37 1.80
C MET A 44 5.81 6.78 1.40
N ARG A 45 6.35 5.94 2.25
CA ARG A 45 7.56 5.17 2.05
C ARG A 45 7.44 3.84 2.78
N LEU A 46 8.40 2.93 2.61
CA LEU A 46 8.31 1.57 3.16
C LEU A 46 8.11 1.52 4.69
N GLU A 47 8.54 2.56 5.43
CA GLU A 47 8.31 2.67 6.88
C GLU A 47 6.83 2.81 7.26
N ALA A 48 5.95 3.14 6.32
CA ALA A 48 4.51 3.10 6.57
C ALA A 48 4.01 1.68 6.90
N TRP A 49 4.80 0.67 6.62
CA TRP A 49 4.54 -0.73 6.96
C TRP A 49 5.28 -1.23 8.21
N ALA A 50 5.95 -0.34 8.97
CA ALA A 50 6.76 -0.75 10.12
C ALA A 50 6.05 -1.72 11.10
N PRO A 51 4.76 -1.50 11.50
CA PRO A 51 4.08 -2.45 12.39
C PRO A 51 3.83 -3.82 11.76
N GLN A 52 3.60 -3.90 10.45
CA GLN A 52 3.40 -5.13 9.71
C GLN A 52 4.73 -5.85 9.48
N ILE A 53 5.80 -5.11 9.20
CA ILE A 53 7.16 -5.65 9.09
C ILE A 53 7.54 -6.34 10.41
N GLU A 54 7.37 -5.66 11.55
CA GLU A 54 7.68 -6.22 12.87
C GLU A 54 6.89 -7.50 13.16
N ALA A 55 5.61 -7.52 12.79
CA ALA A 55 4.74 -8.68 13.02
C ALA A 55 5.15 -9.87 12.14
N PHE A 56 5.32 -9.65 10.84
CA PHE A 56 5.40 -10.73 9.85
C PHE A 56 6.81 -11.23 9.54
N THR A 57 7.87 -10.50 9.87
CA THR A 57 9.26 -11.00 9.75
C THR A 57 9.56 -12.21 10.63
N LYS A 58 8.70 -12.51 11.60
CA LYS A 58 8.79 -13.70 12.46
C LYS A 58 8.38 -15.00 11.75
N THR A 59 7.63 -14.89 10.65
CA THR A 59 7.00 -16.05 9.98
C THR A 59 7.10 -16.02 8.45
N HIS A 60 7.47 -14.88 7.87
CA HIS A 60 7.53 -14.66 6.43
C HIS A 60 8.82 -13.95 6.03
N ARG A 61 9.27 -14.18 4.81
CA ARG A 61 10.24 -13.31 4.14
C ARG A 61 9.51 -12.05 3.70
N VAL A 62 9.66 -10.97 4.45
CA VAL A 62 8.97 -9.69 4.21
C VAL A 62 9.82 -8.79 3.36
N LEU A 63 9.25 -8.30 2.24
CA LEU A 63 9.84 -7.25 1.40
C LEU A 63 8.90 -6.05 1.41
N ALA A 64 9.33 -4.93 1.97
CA ALA A 64 8.60 -3.67 1.90
C ALA A 64 9.28 -2.75 0.88
N LEU A 65 8.51 -2.24 -0.09
CA LEU A 65 9.04 -1.49 -1.22
C LEU A 65 8.84 0.01 -1.02
N ASP A 66 9.82 0.79 -1.48
CA ASP A 66 9.55 2.18 -1.85
C ASP A 66 9.02 2.20 -3.29
N MET A 67 7.85 2.80 -3.54
CA MET A 67 7.32 2.95 -4.91
C MET A 67 8.23 3.88 -5.76
N PRO A 68 8.14 3.83 -7.09
CA PRO A 68 8.86 4.75 -7.96
C PRO A 68 8.69 6.22 -7.56
N GLY A 69 9.80 6.94 -7.40
CA GLY A 69 9.80 8.35 -6.98
C GLY A 69 9.51 8.57 -5.50
N HIS A 70 9.51 7.52 -4.68
CA HIS A 70 9.32 7.58 -3.23
C HIS A 70 10.52 6.92 -2.52
N GLY A 71 10.80 7.39 -1.30
CA GLY A 71 11.91 6.87 -0.50
C GLY A 71 13.23 6.91 -1.25
N ALA A 72 13.83 5.74 -1.50
CA ALA A 72 15.08 5.61 -2.23
C ALA A 72 14.92 4.98 -3.64
N SER A 73 13.69 4.73 -4.09
CA SER A 73 13.45 4.16 -5.43
C SER A 73 13.60 5.21 -6.52
N LYS A 74 14.19 4.78 -7.65
CA LYS A 74 14.25 5.61 -8.86
C LYS A 74 12.86 6.00 -9.34
N LYS A 75 12.75 7.20 -9.90
CA LYS A 75 11.54 7.66 -10.58
C LYS A 75 11.28 6.89 -11.87
N ILE A 76 10.03 6.76 -12.25
CA ILE A 76 9.60 6.39 -13.60
C ILE A 76 9.19 7.67 -14.36
N PRO A 77 9.11 7.64 -15.70
CA PRO A 77 8.79 8.82 -16.49
C PRO A 77 7.51 9.53 -16.08
N ALA A 78 7.50 10.86 -16.15
CA ALA A 78 6.28 11.64 -16.00
C ALA A 78 5.22 11.20 -17.03
N GLY A 79 3.95 11.15 -16.61
CA GLY A 79 2.86 10.64 -17.45
C GLY A 79 2.66 9.12 -17.37
N SER A 80 3.49 8.40 -16.59
CA SER A 80 3.26 6.98 -16.30
C SER A 80 1.88 6.75 -15.70
N THR A 81 1.25 5.68 -16.11
CA THR A 81 -0.10 5.24 -15.71
C THR A 81 -0.04 4.14 -14.65
N MET A 82 -1.18 3.73 -14.11
CA MET A 82 -1.25 2.57 -13.20
C MET A 82 -0.73 1.27 -13.85
N ARG A 83 -0.85 1.12 -15.18
CA ARG A 83 -0.26 -0.03 -15.91
C ARG A 83 1.26 -0.04 -15.83
N ASP A 84 1.89 1.12 -15.86
CA ASP A 84 3.36 1.24 -15.77
C ASP A 84 3.84 0.91 -14.36
N TYR A 85 3.09 1.27 -13.31
CA TYR A 85 3.39 0.86 -11.93
C TYR A 85 3.22 -0.64 -11.72
N VAL A 86 2.23 -1.28 -12.34
CA VAL A 86 2.08 -2.75 -12.31
C VAL A 86 3.21 -3.42 -13.07
N ALA A 87 3.62 -2.90 -14.23
CA ALA A 87 4.76 -3.40 -14.98
C ALA A 87 6.08 -3.25 -14.19
N TRP A 88 6.29 -2.10 -13.52
CA TRP A 88 7.41 -1.91 -12.60
C TRP A 88 7.46 -2.97 -11.50
N PHE A 89 6.31 -3.30 -10.92
CA PHE A 89 6.23 -4.36 -9.91
C PHE A 89 6.60 -5.73 -10.50
N GLY A 90 6.17 -6.04 -11.71
CA GLY A 90 6.61 -7.25 -12.44
C GLY A 90 8.13 -7.30 -12.60
N CYS A 91 8.75 -6.19 -13.00
CA CYS A 91 10.20 -6.07 -13.07
C CYS A 91 10.89 -6.28 -11.70
N PHE A 92 10.29 -5.81 -10.61
CA PHE A 92 10.79 -6.07 -9.26
C PHE A 92 10.80 -7.57 -8.92
N LEU A 93 9.71 -8.29 -9.25
CA LEU A 93 9.68 -9.73 -9.08
C LEU A 93 10.78 -10.44 -9.88
N ASP A 94 11.04 -9.99 -11.11
CA ASP A 94 12.08 -10.56 -11.98
C ASP A 94 13.49 -10.29 -11.47
N ASP A 95 13.78 -9.05 -11.05
CA ASP A 95 15.08 -8.65 -10.49
C ASP A 95 15.50 -9.51 -9.29
N LEU A 96 14.53 -9.93 -8.48
CA LEU A 96 14.76 -10.75 -7.30
C LEU A 96 14.48 -12.25 -7.51
N SER A 97 14.15 -12.66 -8.76
CA SER A 97 13.80 -14.04 -9.10
C SER A 97 12.69 -14.61 -8.19
N ILE A 98 11.70 -13.75 -7.84
CA ILE A 98 10.57 -14.16 -7.00
C ILE A 98 9.56 -14.89 -7.89
N ALA A 99 9.49 -16.19 -7.76
CA ALA A 99 8.55 -17.01 -8.52
C ALA A 99 7.11 -16.83 -8.04
N ARG A 100 6.89 -16.76 -6.72
CA ARG A 100 5.55 -16.59 -6.12
C ARG A 100 5.61 -15.75 -4.86
N ALA A 101 4.58 -14.92 -4.62
CA ALA A 101 4.48 -14.07 -3.44
C ALA A 101 3.03 -13.82 -3.01
N ASN A 102 2.83 -13.60 -1.71
CA ASN A 102 1.67 -12.91 -1.17
C ASN A 102 1.94 -11.40 -1.28
N ILE A 103 0.95 -10.61 -1.69
CA ILE A 103 1.12 -9.16 -1.81
C ILE A 103 0.07 -8.41 -1.02
N ALA A 104 0.48 -7.37 -0.30
CA ALA A 104 -0.43 -6.45 0.39
C ALA A 104 -0.09 -5.02 -0.02
N GLY A 105 -1.09 -4.29 -0.50
CA GLY A 105 -0.95 -2.90 -0.88
C GLY A 105 -1.88 -2.00 -0.10
N HIS A 106 -1.41 -0.79 0.20
CA HIS A 106 -2.20 0.27 0.83
C HIS A 106 -2.46 1.41 -0.15
N SER A 107 -3.70 1.87 -0.27
CA SER A 107 -4.09 3.02 -1.11
C SER A 107 -3.67 2.81 -2.59
N MET A 108 -2.77 3.62 -3.13
CA MET A 108 -2.20 3.39 -4.47
C MET A 108 -1.49 2.03 -4.58
N GLY A 109 -0.79 1.61 -3.52
CA GLY A 109 -0.19 0.26 -3.46
C GLY A 109 -1.23 -0.85 -3.57
N ALA A 110 -2.48 -0.62 -3.12
CA ALA A 110 -3.57 -1.55 -3.31
C ALA A 110 -3.94 -1.68 -4.80
N LEU A 111 -4.01 -0.56 -5.54
CA LEU A 111 -4.26 -0.60 -6.99
C LEU A 111 -3.17 -1.38 -7.73
N ILE A 112 -1.90 -1.18 -7.35
CA ILE A 112 -0.77 -1.94 -7.90
C ILE A 112 -0.93 -3.43 -7.58
N SER A 113 -1.29 -3.77 -6.33
CA SER A 113 -1.49 -5.17 -5.91
C SER A 113 -2.64 -5.85 -6.65
N GLY A 114 -3.78 -5.16 -6.83
CA GLY A 114 -4.91 -5.66 -7.61
C GLY A 114 -4.54 -5.87 -9.09
N GLY A 115 -3.86 -4.89 -9.69
CA GLY A 115 -3.35 -5.00 -11.06
C GLY A 115 -2.33 -6.14 -11.22
N ALA A 116 -1.46 -6.35 -10.22
CA ALA A 116 -0.50 -7.46 -10.21
C ALA A 116 -1.21 -8.82 -10.08
N ALA A 117 -2.23 -8.94 -9.23
CA ALA A 117 -3.01 -10.17 -9.11
C ALA A 117 -3.72 -10.55 -10.41
N ALA A 118 -4.17 -9.55 -11.20
CA ALA A 118 -4.78 -9.75 -12.50
C ALA A 118 -3.76 -10.09 -13.61
N THR A 119 -2.58 -9.43 -13.57
CA THR A 119 -1.59 -9.51 -14.65
C THR A 119 -0.61 -10.68 -14.48
N PHE A 120 -0.27 -11.02 -13.24
CA PHE A 120 0.71 -12.04 -12.86
C PHE A 120 0.06 -13.13 -11.99
N SER A 121 -1.10 -13.63 -12.40
CA SER A 121 -1.94 -14.54 -11.61
C SER A 121 -1.24 -15.84 -11.20
N ASP A 122 -0.29 -16.33 -11.99
CA ASP A 122 0.55 -17.49 -11.69
C ASP A 122 1.62 -17.22 -10.61
N ARG A 123 1.97 -15.94 -10.39
CA ARG A 123 2.98 -15.50 -9.43
C ARG A 123 2.38 -14.96 -8.13
N ILE A 124 1.12 -14.52 -8.13
CA ILE A 124 0.47 -13.96 -6.95
C ILE A 124 -0.38 -15.01 -6.25
N THR A 125 0.07 -15.42 -5.06
CA THR A 125 -0.59 -16.46 -4.27
C THR A 125 -1.77 -15.95 -3.45
N ARG A 126 -1.69 -14.71 -2.98
CA ARG A 126 -2.75 -14.01 -2.23
C ARG A 126 -2.62 -12.51 -2.45
N VAL A 127 -3.73 -11.78 -2.41
CA VAL A 127 -3.74 -10.31 -2.48
C VAL A 127 -4.49 -9.70 -1.30
N ALA A 128 -3.89 -8.71 -0.62
CA ALA A 128 -4.57 -7.86 0.35
C ALA A 128 -4.62 -6.42 -0.18
N TYR A 129 -5.83 -5.88 -0.24
CA TYR A 129 -6.17 -4.60 -0.84
C TYR A 129 -6.66 -3.68 0.28
N LEU A 130 -5.73 -2.91 0.90
CA LEU A 130 -6.01 -2.08 2.05
C LEU A 130 -6.28 -0.64 1.62
N ASN A 131 -7.43 -0.09 2.03
CA ASN A 131 -7.83 1.29 1.73
C ASN A 131 -7.68 1.65 0.23
N GLY A 132 -7.94 0.69 -0.62
CA GLY A 132 -7.89 0.89 -2.06
C GLY A 132 -9.22 1.37 -2.61
N VAL A 133 -9.17 2.21 -3.64
CA VAL A 133 -10.34 2.78 -4.28
C VAL A 133 -10.88 1.86 -5.39
N TYR A 134 -12.18 2.00 -5.66
CA TYR A 134 -12.87 1.27 -6.71
C TYR A 134 -13.91 2.18 -7.36
N ARG A 135 -13.79 2.45 -8.66
CA ARG A 135 -14.77 3.18 -9.48
C ARG A 135 -15.37 4.39 -8.77
N ARG A 136 -14.55 5.42 -8.56
CA ARG A 136 -15.03 6.69 -7.99
C ARG A 136 -16.19 7.23 -8.79
N ASP A 137 -17.16 7.82 -8.11
CA ASP A 137 -18.18 8.60 -8.79
C ASP A 137 -17.57 9.82 -9.50
N ALA A 138 -18.38 10.49 -10.34
CA ALA A 138 -17.92 11.60 -11.16
C ALA A 138 -17.38 12.77 -10.30
N ALA A 139 -17.98 13.05 -9.15
CA ALA A 139 -17.56 14.13 -8.26
C ALA A 139 -16.22 13.81 -7.58
N ALA A 140 -16.08 12.60 -7.03
CA ALA A 140 -14.85 12.12 -6.42
C ALA A 140 -13.70 12.07 -7.45
N LYS A 141 -13.97 11.60 -8.67
CA LYS A 141 -13.01 11.56 -9.78
C LYS A 141 -12.53 12.96 -10.16
N ALA A 142 -13.46 13.90 -10.34
CA ALA A 142 -13.13 15.30 -10.63
C ALA A 142 -12.27 15.92 -9.52
N ALA A 143 -12.62 15.69 -8.25
CA ALA A 143 -11.87 16.21 -7.11
C ALA A 143 -10.43 15.65 -7.04
N VAL A 144 -10.23 14.36 -7.35
CA VAL A 144 -8.90 13.73 -7.37
C VAL A 144 -8.05 14.26 -8.54
N LEU A 145 -8.65 14.42 -9.72
CA LEU A 145 -7.97 15.03 -10.88
C LEU A 145 -7.56 16.47 -10.63
N ALA A 146 -8.45 17.28 -10.02
CA ALA A 146 -8.13 18.65 -9.63
C ALA A 146 -6.95 18.73 -8.64
N ARG A 147 -6.89 17.80 -7.68
CA ARG A 147 -5.74 17.69 -6.75
C ARG A 147 -4.47 17.28 -7.46
N ALA A 148 -4.52 16.34 -8.41
CA ALA A 148 -3.35 15.95 -9.21
C ALA A 148 -2.77 17.15 -9.96
N GLU A 149 -3.65 17.97 -10.56
CA GLU A 149 -3.25 19.19 -11.25
C GLU A 149 -2.68 20.26 -10.29
N ALA A 150 -3.28 20.41 -9.10
CA ALA A 150 -2.77 21.33 -8.08
C ALA A 150 -1.38 20.91 -7.58
N ILE A 151 -1.16 19.62 -7.35
CA ILE A 151 0.15 19.07 -6.96
C ILE A 151 1.18 19.34 -8.05
N ARG A 152 0.83 19.14 -9.32
CA ARG A 152 1.73 19.40 -10.44
C ARG A 152 2.15 20.87 -10.54
N LYS A 153 1.25 21.81 -10.19
CA LYS A 153 1.50 23.26 -10.24
C LYS A 153 2.21 23.80 -9.01
N ASN A 154 1.78 23.37 -7.83
CA ASN A 154 2.10 24.01 -6.55
C ASN A 154 3.01 23.14 -5.65
N GLY A 155 3.30 21.89 -6.05
CA GLY A 155 4.03 20.93 -5.23
C GLY A 155 3.14 20.21 -4.22
N VAL A 156 3.79 19.61 -3.22
CA VAL A 156 3.15 18.73 -2.22
C VAL A 156 2.38 19.57 -1.20
N ASP A 157 1.10 19.28 -1.04
CA ASP A 157 0.29 19.72 0.10
C ASP A 157 0.26 18.62 1.15
N ALA A 158 0.93 18.82 2.29
CA ALA A 158 0.95 17.83 3.37
C ALA A 158 -0.32 17.88 4.23
N GLU A 159 -0.93 19.06 4.43
CA GLU A 159 -2.07 19.23 5.33
C GLU A 159 -3.37 18.60 4.81
N GLY A 160 -3.67 18.79 3.54
CA GLY A 160 -4.90 18.26 2.94
C GLY A 160 -5.06 16.75 3.09
N PRO A 161 -4.04 15.93 2.79
CA PRO A 161 -4.05 14.51 3.09
C PRO A 161 -4.25 14.19 4.56
N LEU A 162 -3.55 14.87 5.47
CA LEU A 162 -3.61 14.60 6.91
C LEU A 162 -5.01 14.79 7.49
N VAL A 163 -5.73 15.82 7.06
CA VAL A 163 -7.12 16.05 7.47
C VAL A 163 -8.05 14.93 6.98
N ARG A 164 -7.84 14.43 5.76
CA ARG A 164 -8.69 13.37 5.17
C ARG A 164 -8.38 11.98 5.74
N TRP A 165 -7.08 11.70 5.97
CA TRP A 165 -6.61 10.34 6.27
C TRP A 165 -6.68 9.96 7.74
N PHE A 166 -6.71 10.94 8.65
CA PHE A 166 -6.70 10.71 10.09
C PHE A 166 -7.96 11.26 10.77
N GLY A 167 -8.39 10.58 11.83
CA GLY A 167 -9.32 11.12 12.80
C GLY A 167 -8.65 12.09 13.78
N GLU A 168 -9.43 12.62 14.70
CA GLU A 168 -8.95 13.54 15.75
C GLU A 168 -8.51 12.79 17.03
N ASP A 169 -8.56 11.46 17.02
CA ASP A 169 -8.23 10.65 18.19
C ASP A 169 -6.72 10.71 18.51
N PRO A 170 -6.34 10.68 19.82
CA PRO A 170 -4.94 10.78 20.23
C PRO A 170 -4.04 9.64 19.71
N LYS A 171 -4.60 8.45 19.44
CA LYS A 171 -3.84 7.29 18.94
C LYS A 171 -3.36 7.53 17.51
N SER A 172 -4.12 8.29 16.73
CA SER A 172 -3.75 8.67 15.35
C SER A 172 -2.69 9.77 15.29
N GLN A 173 -2.43 10.51 16.37
CA GLN A 173 -1.57 11.69 16.35
C GLN A 173 -0.12 11.35 15.93
N ARG A 174 0.47 10.32 16.54
CA ARG A 174 1.84 9.89 16.18
C ARG A 174 1.93 9.44 14.71
N ALA A 175 0.97 8.67 14.23
CA ALA A 175 0.93 8.22 12.84
C ALA A 175 0.75 9.42 11.89
N ARG A 176 -0.03 10.42 12.28
CA ARG A 176 -0.23 11.67 11.55
C ARG A 176 1.07 12.47 11.43
N GLU A 177 1.84 12.61 12.51
CA GLU A 177 3.13 13.32 12.53
C GLU A 177 4.17 12.62 11.63
N LEU A 178 4.29 11.30 11.72
CA LEU A 178 5.14 10.51 10.83
C LEU A 178 4.75 10.70 9.35
N THR A 179 3.46 10.64 9.07
CA THR A 179 2.93 10.81 7.72
C THR A 179 3.23 12.22 7.19
N ARG A 180 3.11 13.26 8.02
CA ARG A 180 3.52 14.63 7.69
C ARG A 180 4.98 14.68 7.25
N THR A 181 5.86 14.13 8.07
CA THR A 181 7.31 14.09 7.78
C THR A 181 7.59 13.41 6.44
N TRP A 182 6.90 12.30 6.13
CA TRP A 182 7.10 11.60 4.85
C TRP A 182 6.59 12.42 3.66
N LEU A 183 5.44 13.10 3.79
CA LEU A 183 4.90 13.98 2.75
C LEU A 183 5.80 15.19 2.49
N GLU A 184 6.42 15.74 3.52
CA GLU A 184 7.36 16.87 3.40
C GLU A 184 8.71 16.45 2.77
N MET A 185 9.08 15.17 2.90
CA MET A 185 10.34 14.63 2.37
C MET A 185 10.21 13.99 0.99
N VAL A 186 9.00 13.74 0.49
CA VAL A 186 8.80 13.05 -0.79
C VAL A 186 9.33 13.90 -1.95
N ASP A 187 9.94 13.26 -2.96
CA ASP A 187 10.33 13.94 -4.20
C ASP A 187 9.07 14.52 -4.89
N PRO A 188 8.97 15.84 -5.10
CA PRO A 188 7.75 16.46 -5.61
C PRO A 188 7.34 15.95 -7.00
N GLU A 189 8.31 15.67 -7.86
CA GLU A 189 8.06 15.18 -9.22
C GLU A 189 7.60 13.71 -9.21
N GLY A 190 8.25 12.88 -8.37
CA GLY A 190 7.84 11.50 -8.13
C GLY A 190 6.43 11.42 -7.55
N TYR A 191 6.13 12.26 -6.57
CA TYR A 191 4.80 12.37 -5.96
C TYR A 191 3.74 12.80 -6.99
N ALA A 192 4.01 13.84 -7.78
CA ALA A 192 3.08 14.33 -8.80
C ALA A 192 2.80 13.26 -9.87
N THR A 193 3.83 12.52 -10.31
CA THR A 193 3.70 11.41 -11.26
C THR A 193 2.83 10.29 -10.69
N ALA A 194 3.12 9.85 -9.46
CA ALA A 194 2.35 8.81 -8.79
C ALA A 194 0.90 9.23 -8.53
N TYR A 195 0.69 10.48 -8.09
CA TYR A 195 -0.64 10.98 -7.81
C TYR A 195 -1.50 11.09 -9.09
N ALA A 196 -0.91 11.49 -10.21
CA ALA A 196 -1.60 11.51 -11.51
C ALA A 196 -2.00 10.08 -11.96
N ALA A 197 -1.08 9.11 -11.83
CA ALA A 197 -1.38 7.71 -12.11
C ALA A 197 -2.50 7.15 -11.20
N PHE A 198 -2.49 7.50 -9.91
CA PHE A 198 -3.53 7.15 -8.96
C PHE A 198 -4.89 7.78 -9.31
N ALA A 199 -4.88 9.07 -9.72
CA ALA A 199 -6.10 9.79 -10.06
C ALA A 199 -6.88 9.16 -11.23
N GLY A 200 -6.16 8.60 -12.21
CA GLY A 200 -6.75 7.89 -13.35
C GLY A 200 -6.78 6.37 -13.21
N GLY A 201 -6.37 5.82 -12.04
CA GLY A 201 -6.05 4.39 -11.91
C GLY A 201 -7.18 3.48 -11.45
N ASP A 202 -8.25 4.01 -10.86
CA ASP A 202 -9.29 3.23 -10.19
C ASP A 202 -10.22 2.41 -11.11
N GLU A 203 -10.20 2.69 -12.41
CA GLU A 203 -10.96 1.94 -13.41
C GLU A 203 -10.10 0.94 -14.21
N ILE A 204 -8.76 1.10 -14.21
CA ILE A 204 -7.86 0.34 -15.11
C ILE A 204 -7.94 -1.16 -14.88
N TYR A 205 -8.07 -1.59 -13.63
CA TYR A 205 -8.19 -2.99 -13.24
C TYR A 205 -9.53 -3.29 -12.52
N ALA A 206 -10.52 -2.40 -12.63
CA ALA A 206 -11.79 -2.55 -11.92
C ALA A 206 -12.56 -3.82 -12.31
N ASP A 207 -12.45 -4.26 -13.54
CA ASP A 207 -13.14 -5.45 -14.05
C ASP A 207 -12.38 -6.77 -13.85
N CYS A 208 -11.21 -6.73 -13.20
CA CYS A 208 -10.40 -7.95 -13.03
C CYS A 208 -10.87 -8.86 -11.87
N TRP A 209 -11.63 -8.34 -10.91
CA TRP A 209 -11.94 -9.07 -9.68
C TRP A 209 -12.64 -10.42 -9.89
N PRO A 210 -13.57 -10.59 -10.86
CA PRO A 210 -14.16 -11.91 -11.16
C PRO A 210 -13.14 -12.97 -11.62
N SER A 211 -11.99 -12.56 -12.15
CA SER A 211 -10.92 -13.47 -12.62
C SER A 211 -9.78 -13.65 -11.62
N VAL A 212 -9.80 -12.96 -10.48
CA VAL A 212 -8.80 -13.12 -9.41
C VAL A 212 -9.16 -14.34 -8.57
N GLU A 213 -8.49 -15.45 -8.80
CA GLU A 213 -8.78 -16.74 -8.16
C GLU A 213 -8.04 -16.97 -6.84
N CYS A 214 -7.02 -16.17 -6.54
CA CYS A 214 -6.31 -16.25 -5.27
C CYS A 214 -7.13 -15.64 -4.12
N PRO A 215 -6.91 -16.06 -2.85
CA PRO A 215 -7.55 -15.43 -1.69
C PRO A 215 -7.30 -13.92 -1.64
N ALA A 216 -8.39 -13.13 -1.56
CA ALA A 216 -8.35 -11.67 -1.65
C ALA A 216 -9.00 -11.02 -0.43
N LEU A 217 -8.20 -10.28 0.35
CA LEU A 217 -8.67 -9.48 1.49
C LEU A 217 -8.88 -8.02 1.04
N PHE A 218 -10.09 -7.49 1.20
CA PHE A 218 -10.41 -6.08 1.02
C PHE A 218 -10.65 -5.44 2.39
N LEU A 219 -9.72 -4.59 2.84
CA LEU A 219 -9.76 -4.02 4.17
C LEU A 219 -9.76 -2.48 4.11
N THR A 220 -10.66 -1.83 4.86
CA THR A 220 -10.70 -0.38 4.96
C THR A 220 -11.24 0.08 6.32
N GLY A 221 -11.00 1.35 6.67
CA GLY A 221 -11.61 1.97 7.84
C GLY A 221 -13.07 2.38 7.59
N SER A 222 -13.91 2.30 8.62
CA SER A 222 -15.34 2.69 8.50
C SER A 222 -15.55 4.17 8.18
N GLY A 223 -14.57 5.02 8.53
CA GLY A 223 -14.58 6.46 8.27
C GLY A 223 -13.67 6.90 7.12
N ASP A 224 -13.19 6.00 6.25
CA ASP A 224 -12.37 6.38 5.11
C ASP A 224 -13.22 7.06 4.02
N PRO A 225 -13.02 8.36 3.75
CA PRO A 225 -13.80 9.06 2.74
C PRO A 225 -13.35 8.77 1.30
N ASN A 226 -12.17 8.14 1.12
CA ASN A 226 -11.62 7.85 -0.21
C ASN A 226 -11.91 6.42 -0.66
N SER A 227 -11.82 5.47 0.28
CA SER A 227 -11.93 4.03 0.04
C SER A 227 -12.99 3.48 0.98
N THR A 228 -14.26 3.64 0.58
CA THR A 228 -15.39 3.40 1.47
C THR A 228 -15.61 1.91 1.77
N PRO A 229 -16.29 1.59 2.89
CA PRO A 229 -16.71 0.22 3.17
C PRO A 229 -17.50 -0.44 2.03
N GLU A 230 -18.31 0.35 1.31
CA GLU A 230 -19.11 -0.12 0.18
C GLU A 230 -18.22 -0.58 -0.98
N MET A 231 -17.16 0.18 -1.30
CA MET A 231 -16.17 -0.21 -2.32
C MET A 231 -15.50 -1.55 -1.95
N ALA A 232 -15.06 -1.70 -0.70
CA ALA A 232 -14.44 -2.93 -0.23
C ALA A 232 -15.40 -4.14 -0.30
N LYS A 233 -16.65 -3.97 0.13
CA LYS A 233 -17.69 -5.01 0.05
C LYS A 233 -18.03 -5.37 -1.38
N GLN A 234 -18.09 -4.38 -2.28
CA GLN A 234 -18.39 -4.59 -3.69
C GLN A 234 -17.28 -5.40 -4.37
N MET A 235 -16.02 -5.03 -4.20
CA MET A 235 -14.89 -5.80 -4.74
C MET A 235 -14.87 -7.23 -4.17
N ALA A 236 -15.08 -7.39 -2.88
CA ALA A 236 -15.14 -8.70 -2.23
C ALA A 236 -16.27 -9.59 -2.77
N SER A 237 -17.43 -9.01 -3.09
CA SER A 237 -18.57 -9.78 -3.64
C SER A 237 -18.34 -10.27 -5.07
N MET A 238 -17.51 -9.58 -5.83
CA MET A 238 -17.17 -9.96 -7.21
C MET A 238 -16.03 -10.98 -7.30
N THR A 239 -15.21 -11.07 -6.25
CA THR A 239 -14.01 -11.91 -6.23
C THR A 239 -14.34 -13.31 -5.71
N PRO A 240 -14.04 -14.39 -6.44
CA PRO A 240 -14.43 -15.77 -6.04
C PRO A 240 -14.01 -16.14 -4.60
N LYS A 241 -12.80 -15.77 -4.19
CA LYS A 241 -12.26 -15.99 -2.85
C LYS A 241 -12.01 -14.65 -2.12
N GLY A 242 -12.92 -13.67 -2.33
CA GLY A 242 -12.82 -12.35 -1.75
C GLY A 242 -13.65 -12.20 -0.48
N TRP A 243 -13.12 -11.47 0.49
CA TRP A 243 -13.90 -11.01 1.66
C TRP A 243 -13.49 -9.62 2.09
N ALA A 244 -14.43 -8.88 2.68
CA ALA A 244 -14.20 -7.54 3.20
C ALA A 244 -14.03 -7.56 4.72
N ARG A 245 -13.18 -6.66 5.23
CA ARG A 245 -13.03 -6.35 6.65
C ARG A 245 -13.07 -4.84 6.84
N ILE A 246 -13.94 -4.38 7.72
CA ILE A 246 -14.10 -2.97 8.02
C ILE A 246 -13.56 -2.72 9.43
N VAL A 247 -12.60 -1.81 9.54
CA VAL A 247 -11.99 -1.42 10.82
C VAL A 247 -12.77 -0.23 11.37
N ASP A 248 -13.57 -0.48 12.40
CA ASP A 248 -14.46 0.55 12.95
C ASP A 248 -13.70 1.70 13.61
N GLY A 249 -14.21 2.93 13.45
CA GLY A 249 -13.64 4.15 14.01
C GLY A 249 -12.33 4.65 13.36
N HIS A 250 -11.83 3.97 12.33
CA HIS A 250 -10.60 4.35 11.62
C HIS A 250 -10.87 4.90 10.23
N ARG A 251 -9.93 5.72 9.72
CA ARG A 251 -9.98 6.32 8.38
C ARG A 251 -9.00 5.63 7.43
N HIS A 252 -8.26 6.41 6.63
CA HIS A 252 -7.44 5.91 5.52
C HIS A 252 -6.18 5.14 5.94
N MET A 253 -5.54 5.52 7.06
CA MET A 253 -4.24 4.97 7.45
C MET A 253 -4.37 3.83 8.48
N VAL A 254 -5.25 2.84 8.21
CA VAL A 254 -5.56 1.76 9.16
C VAL A 254 -4.33 0.94 9.56
N ASN A 255 -3.38 0.72 8.65
CA ASN A 255 -2.14 0.00 8.89
C ASN A 255 -1.24 0.65 9.96
N LEU A 256 -1.40 1.97 10.18
CA LEU A 256 -0.71 2.75 11.21
C LEU A 256 -1.57 3.02 12.45
N THR A 257 -2.86 3.27 12.27
CA THR A 257 -3.76 3.68 13.36
C THR A 257 -4.42 2.49 14.06
N ALA A 258 -4.51 1.33 13.41
CA ALA A 258 -5.07 0.09 13.96
C ALA A 258 -4.15 -1.13 13.67
N PRO A 259 -2.83 -1.07 13.96
CA PRO A 259 -1.89 -2.09 13.50
C PRO A 259 -2.23 -3.48 14.01
N ASP A 260 -2.68 -3.63 15.24
CA ASP A 260 -3.01 -4.95 15.82
C ASP A 260 -4.19 -5.61 15.09
N ILE A 261 -5.24 -4.81 14.78
CA ILE A 261 -6.39 -5.29 14.02
C ILE A 261 -5.97 -5.68 12.60
N VAL A 262 -5.20 -4.83 11.94
CA VAL A 262 -4.71 -5.09 10.57
C VAL A 262 -3.82 -6.32 10.55
N ASN A 263 -2.90 -6.47 11.50
CA ASN A 263 -2.02 -7.63 11.62
C ASN A 263 -2.81 -8.93 11.85
N ALA A 264 -3.85 -8.90 12.70
CA ALA A 264 -4.74 -10.06 12.91
C ALA A 264 -5.47 -10.46 11.62
N GLN A 265 -6.04 -9.49 10.88
CA GLN A 265 -6.73 -9.74 9.62
C GLN A 265 -5.78 -10.22 8.52
N MET A 266 -4.57 -9.67 8.45
CA MET A 266 -3.54 -10.14 7.52
C MET A 266 -3.03 -11.54 7.87
N SER A 267 -2.92 -11.90 9.16
CA SER A 267 -2.55 -13.24 9.59
C SER A 267 -3.61 -14.28 9.18
N GLU A 268 -4.90 -13.96 9.37
CA GLU A 268 -6.01 -14.77 8.89
C GLU A 268 -5.94 -14.97 7.36
N TRP A 269 -5.75 -13.90 6.62
CA TRP A 269 -5.61 -13.92 5.16
C TRP A 269 -4.41 -14.76 4.69
N LEU A 270 -3.24 -14.63 5.32
CA LEU A 270 -2.03 -15.39 4.96
C LEU A 270 -2.18 -16.90 5.16
N THR A 271 -3.03 -17.33 6.10
CA THR A 271 -3.27 -18.74 6.39
C THR A 271 -4.50 -19.31 5.66
N SER A 272 -5.39 -18.45 5.17
CA SER A 272 -6.63 -18.86 4.51
C SER A 272 -6.37 -19.43 3.11
N ARG A 273 -7.04 -20.52 2.77
CA ARG A 273 -7.09 -21.08 1.41
C ARG A 273 -8.39 -20.71 0.70
N GLU A 274 -9.41 -20.36 1.46
CA GLU A 274 -10.75 -20.02 1.01
C GLU A 274 -11.26 -18.80 1.80
N LYS A 275 -12.43 -18.29 1.41
CA LYS A 275 -13.11 -17.22 2.14
C LYS A 275 -13.34 -17.67 3.61
N PRO A 276 -12.90 -16.89 4.62
CA PRO A 276 -13.25 -17.15 6.01
C PRO A 276 -14.77 -17.17 6.23
N ARG A 277 -15.25 -18.08 7.07
CA ARG A 277 -16.68 -18.19 7.43
C ARG A 277 -17.14 -17.03 8.30
#